data_a7dbf6507bc08503af58fac8bae77c54
#
_entry.id   a7dbf6507bc08503af58fac8bae77c54
#
_cell.length_a   1.000
_cell.length_b   1.000
_cell.length_c   1.000
_cell.angle_alpha   90.00
_cell.angle_beta   90.00
_cell.angle_gamma   90.00
#
_symmetry.space_group_name_H-M   'P 1'
#
loop_
_entity.id
_entity.type
_entity.pdbx_description
1 polymer ?
#
loop_
_entity_poly.entity_id
_entity_poly.type
_entity_poly.pdbx_seq_one_letter_code
_entity_poly.pdbx_strand_id
1 'polypeptide(L)'
;MKRIATTSTIVAAFAAATLGFGASLAQAQTSIPLDRVYVIDSRGEVAMSGAGLCWRTGFWTPAGAAKDPAGCTCDKDLLPKEVCEPPMAKAPMAKPSGDKVTVAADALFDFNKATLRPAGKAKLDEVVAMSKQIKLEVIIAVGHTDRIGSDAYNQKLSERRAASVKSYLVSKGVEANRVYTEGKGEKQPVTQPGQCPGAKSAKVIACLQPDRRVDIELIGTK
;
A
#
# COMPACT_ATOMS: atom_id res chain seq x y z
N MET A 1 4.67 64.56 -2.94
CA MET A 1 4.95 65.37 -1.73
C MET A 1 5.31 64.41 -0.62
N LYS A 2 6.33 64.44 -0.15
CA LYS A 2 7.39 64.88 0.70
C LYS A 2 8.38 63.74 0.94
N ARG A 3 9.62 63.96 0.52
CA ARG A 3 10.81 63.21 0.93
C ARG A 3 11.15 63.57 2.38
N ILE A 4 11.69 62.62 3.16
CA ILE A 4 12.66 62.97 4.20
C ILE A 4 13.75 61.88 4.18
N ALA A 5 14.94 62.32 3.81
CA ALA A 5 16.21 61.61 3.99
C ALA A 5 16.77 62.03 5.35
N THR A 6 17.43 61.12 6.03
CA THR A 6 18.39 61.49 7.08
C THR A 6 19.61 60.55 7.01
N THR A 7 20.68 61.23 6.72
CA THR A 7 22.09 60.85 6.72
C THR A 7 22.66 60.73 8.14
N SER A 8 23.80 60.11 8.23
CA SER A 8 24.87 60.24 9.27
C SER A 8 25.05 58.99 10.13
N THR A 9 26.17 58.47 10.46
CA THR A 9 27.59 58.98 10.35
C THR A 9 28.49 57.76 10.54
N ILE A 10 29.62 57.76 9.82
CA ILE A 10 30.74 56.87 9.95
C ILE A 10 31.52 57.23 11.21
N VAL A 11 31.85 56.24 12.04
CA VAL A 11 32.96 56.33 12.99
C VAL A 11 33.84 55.12 12.79
N ALA A 12 34.98 55.34 12.19
CA ALA A 12 36.08 54.40 12.13
C ALA A 12 36.85 54.46 13.46
N ALA A 13 37.08 53.29 14.05
CA ALA A 13 38.11 53.16 15.09
C ALA A 13 38.96 51.94 14.73
N PHE A 14 40.19 52.24 14.27
CA PHE A 14 41.28 51.30 14.16
C PHE A 14 41.76 50.94 15.57
N ALA A 15 41.91 49.67 15.89
CA ALA A 15 42.82 49.19 16.91
C ALA A 15 43.43 47.86 16.49
N ALA A 16 44.73 47.82 16.53
CA ALA A 16 45.62 46.84 15.97
C ALA A 16 45.71 45.54 16.75
N ALA A 17 45.87 44.49 16.00
CA ALA A 17 46.76 43.33 16.18
C ALA A 17 47.13 42.81 17.60
N THR A 18 46.80 41.52 17.82
CA THR A 18 47.80 40.55 18.25
C THR A 18 47.45 39.16 17.76
N LEU A 19 48.37 38.57 17.04
CA LEU A 19 48.39 37.17 16.61
C LEU A 19 48.53 36.29 17.87
N GLY A 20 47.50 35.48 18.11
CA GLY A 20 47.55 34.38 19.07
C GLY A 20 47.07 33.13 18.35
N PHE A 21 48.00 32.38 17.75
CA PHE A 21 47.76 31.01 17.30
C PHE A 21 47.61 30.12 18.55
N GLY A 22 46.39 29.94 18.98
CA GLY A 22 45.99 28.91 19.93
C GLY A 22 45.02 27.99 19.25
N ALA A 23 45.51 27.01 18.49
CA ALA A 23 44.68 25.89 18.00
C ALA A 23 44.32 25.02 19.23
N SER A 24 43.23 25.35 19.88
CA SER A 24 42.58 24.43 20.79
C SER A 24 41.94 23.34 19.95
N LEU A 25 42.61 22.21 19.83
CA LEU A 25 42.00 20.95 19.47
C LEU A 25 40.96 20.65 20.55
N ALA A 26 39.71 21.07 20.33
CA ALA A 26 38.60 20.57 21.07
C ALA A 26 38.47 19.08 20.69
N GLN A 27 39.11 18.23 21.48
CA GLN A 27 38.84 16.81 21.49
C GLN A 27 37.37 16.67 21.89
N ALA A 28 36.53 16.32 20.94
CA ALA A 28 35.20 15.84 21.23
C ALA A 28 35.36 14.56 22.04
N GLN A 29 35.34 14.70 23.36
CA GLN A 29 35.18 13.57 24.26
C GLN A 29 33.76 13.07 24.03
N THR A 30 33.61 12.08 23.17
CA THR A 30 32.40 11.28 23.11
C THR A 30 32.29 10.59 24.49
N SER A 31 31.43 11.13 25.35
CA SER A 31 31.09 10.50 26.62
C SER A 31 30.43 9.16 26.28
N ILE A 32 31.15 8.09 26.46
CA ILE A 32 30.59 6.73 26.34
C ILE A 32 29.51 6.64 27.43
N PRO A 33 28.23 6.36 27.06
CA PRO A 33 27.18 6.18 28.05
C PRO A 33 27.60 5.11 29.05
N LEU A 34 27.49 5.42 30.33
CA LEU A 34 27.92 4.53 31.46
C LEU A 34 27.08 3.25 31.59
N ASP A 35 26.04 3.10 30.80
CA ASP A 35 25.08 1.99 30.79
C ASP A 35 25.34 0.92 29.72
N ARG A 36 26.46 1.03 28.98
CA ARG A 36 26.82 0.04 27.96
C ARG A 36 27.21 -1.29 28.61
N VAL A 37 26.62 -2.38 28.10
CA VAL A 37 26.90 -3.75 28.58
C VAL A 37 27.97 -4.47 27.76
N TYR A 38 28.47 -3.83 26.69
CA TYR A 38 29.61 -4.29 25.90
C TYR A 38 30.77 -3.32 25.99
N VAL A 39 31.99 -3.86 25.93
CA VAL A 39 33.22 -3.07 25.91
C VAL A 39 33.33 -2.34 24.56
N ILE A 40 33.54 -1.04 24.63
CA ILE A 40 33.66 -0.17 23.43
C ILE A 40 35.12 0.27 23.32
N ASP A 41 35.68 0.19 22.12
CA ASP A 41 37.02 0.67 21.82
C ASP A 41 37.07 2.22 21.66
N SER A 42 38.26 2.75 21.49
CA SER A 42 38.47 4.20 21.34
C SER A 42 37.84 4.81 20.10
N ARG A 43 37.37 3.98 19.15
CA ARG A 43 36.65 4.40 17.93
C ARG A 43 35.15 4.39 18.11
N GLY A 44 34.65 3.89 19.26
CA GLY A 44 33.24 3.77 19.55
C GLY A 44 32.62 2.45 19.08
N GLU A 45 33.45 1.50 18.63
CA GLU A 45 32.98 0.19 18.18
C GLU A 45 33.10 -0.87 19.28
N VAL A 46 32.26 -1.91 19.21
CA VAL A 46 32.33 -3.01 20.20
C VAL A 46 33.59 -3.81 19.99
N ALA A 47 34.35 -3.98 21.10
CA ALA A 47 35.54 -4.81 21.09
C ALA A 47 35.16 -6.29 20.90
N MET A 48 35.85 -6.95 19.95
CA MET A 48 35.63 -8.35 19.63
C MET A 48 36.88 -9.18 19.93
N SER A 49 36.68 -10.45 20.27
CA SER A 49 37.76 -11.44 20.36
C SER A 49 38.19 -11.88 18.95
N GLY A 50 39.35 -12.54 18.84
CA GLY A 50 39.79 -13.14 17.57
C GLY A 50 38.87 -14.21 17.00
N ALA A 51 37.91 -14.70 17.79
CA ALA A 51 36.86 -15.62 17.35
C ALA A 51 35.55 -14.91 16.97
N GLY A 52 35.54 -13.57 16.90
CA GLY A 52 34.35 -12.80 16.53
C GLY A 52 33.29 -12.65 17.63
N LEU A 53 33.65 -12.94 18.88
CA LEU A 53 32.74 -12.78 20.02
C LEU A 53 32.94 -11.41 20.68
N CYS A 54 31.80 -10.74 20.99
CA CYS A 54 31.84 -9.44 21.65
C CYS A 54 32.30 -9.56 23.11
N TRP A 55 33.10 -8.59 23.56
CA TRP A 55 33.52 -8.51 24.96
C TRP A 55 32.42 -7.85 25.79
N ARG A 56 31.91 -8.60 26.78
CA ARG A 56 30.87 -8.14 27.71
C ARG A 56 31.52 -7.42 28.91
N THR A 57 30.85 -6.39 29.41
CA THR A 57 31.25 -5.77 30.68
C THR A 57 30.79 -6.60 31.90
N GLY A 58 31.28 -6.30 33.08
CA GLY A 58 30.80 -6.93 34.32
C GLY A 58 29.32 -6.62 34.65
N PHE A 59 28.72 -5.70 33.96
CA PHE A 59 27.31 -5.30 34.11
C PHE A 59 26.39 -5.92 33.07
N TRP A 60 26.89 -6.87 32.27
CA TRP A 60 26.11 -7.50 31.22
C TRP A 60 24.93 -8.29 31.80
N THR A 61 23.75 -8.02 31.27
CA THR A 61 22.52 -8.80 31.52
C THR A 61 21.75 -8.92 30.22
N PRO A 62 20.90 -9.95 30.02
CA PRO A 62 20.04 -10.05 28.83
C PRO A 62 19.16 -8.81 28.65
N ALA A 63 18.63 -8.25 29.73
CA ALA A 63 17.78 -7.05 29.69
C ALA A 63 18.59 -5.78 29.33
N GLY A 64 19.87 -5.71 29.72
CA GLY A 64 20.79 -4.65 29.31
C GLY A 64 21.18 -4.80 27.85
N ALA A 65 21.52 -6.01 27.42
CA ALA A 65 21.85 -6.33 26.04
C ALA A 65 20.67 -6.01 25.08
N ALA A 66 19.43 -6.27 25.48
CA ALA A 66 18.24 -5.93 24.72
C ALA A 66 18.06 -4.42 24.47
N LYS A 67 18.67 -3.58 25.28
CA LYS A 67 18.63 -2.11 25.16
C LYS A 67 19.89 -1.53 24.52
N ASP A 68 20.98 -2.29 24.48
CA ASP A 68 22.26 -1.85 23.93
C ASP A 68 22.21 -1.91 22.40
N PRO A 69 22.64 -0.88 21.66
CA PRO A 69 22.66 -0.89 20.19
C PRO A 69 23.40 -2.09 19.59
N ALA A 70 24.38 -2.65 20.30
CA ALA A 70 25.14 -3.80 19.83
C ALA A 70 24.52 -5.16 20.23
N GLY A 71 23.47 -5.17 21.04
CA GLY A 71 22.90 -6.39 21.59
C GLY A 71 22.55 -7.43 20.55
N CYS A 72 21.85 -7.03 19.50
CA CYS A 72 21.46 -7.93 18.43
C CYS A 72 22.61 -8.37 17.51
N THR A 73 23.68 -7.61 17.46
CA THR A 73 24.90 -7.99 16.71
C THR A 73 25.72 -8.99 17.53
N CYS A 74 25.76 -8.82 18.84
CA CYS A 74 26.61 -9.59 19.73
C CYS A 74 25.97 -10.86 20.29
N ASP A 75 24.69 -10.80 20.64
CA ASP A 75 24.01 -11.84 21.41
C ASP A 75 22.59 -12.14 20.83
N LYS A 76 22.45 -12.16 19.54
CA LYS A 76 21.17 -12.41 18.86
C LYS A 76 20.45 -13.66 19.37
N ASP A 77 21.23 -14.72 19.67
CA ASP A 77 20.68 -16.01 20.09
C ASP A 77 20.21 -16.02 21.56
N LEU A 78 20.65 -15.03 22.36
CA LEU A 78 20.29 -14.89 23.77
C LEU A 78 19.19 -13.88 24.01
N LEU A 79 18.83 -13.11 22.99
CA LEU A 79 17.81 -12.07 23.08
C LEU A 79 16.49 -12.56 22.46
N PRO A 80 15.34 -12.08 22.97
CA PRO A 80 14.05 -12.35 22.36
C PRO A 80 14.06 -11.92 20.88
N LYS A 81 13.48 -12.73 19.99
CA LYS A 81 13.42 -12.43 18.54
C LYS A 81 12.78 -11.08 18.25
N GLU A 82 11.81 -10.69 19.06
CA GLU A 82 11.07 -9.43 18.94
C GLU A 82 11.96 -8.19 19.15
N VAL A 83 13.10 -8.35 19.83
CA VAL A 83 14.08 -7.28 20.06
C VAL A 83 15.01 -7.14 18.87
N CYS A 84 15.50 -8.26 18.34
CA CYS A 84 16.49 -8.28 17.27
C CYS A 84 15.87 -8.31 15.87
N GLU A 85 14.66 -8.78 15.77
CA GLU A 85 13.81 -8.70 14.58
C GLU A 85 12.59 -7.86 14.97
N PRO A 86 12.73 -6.52 15.11
CA PRO A 86 11.56 -5.71 15.41
C PRO A 86 10.52 -6.09 14.36
N PRO A 87 9.23 -6.29 14.75
CA PRO A 87 8.20 -6.55 13.80
C PRO A 87 8.37 -5.49 12.73
N MET A 88 8.62 -5.93 11.49
CA MET A 88 8.79 -4.99 10.38
C MET A 88 7.65 -4.02 10.54
N ALA A 89 7.97 -2.79 10.93
CA ALA A 89 6.98 -1.75 11.05
C ALA A 89 6.31 -1.77 9.68
N LYS A 90 5.11 -2.38 9.63
CA LYS A 90 4.25 -2.24 8.47
C LYS A 90 4.13 -0.73 8.40
N ALA A 91 4.90 -0.12 7.50
CA ALA A 91 4.67 1.26 7.13
C ALA A 91 3.16 1.35 7.04
N PRO A 92 2.51 2.36 7.66
CA PRO A 92 1.07 2.44 7.57
C PRO A 92 0.75 2.32 6.09
N MET A 93 0.35 1.11 5.69
CA MET A 93 -0.12 0.88 4.34
C MET A 93 -1.31 1.80 4.27
N ALA A 94 -1.16 2.88 3.49
CA ALA A 94 -2.30 3.67 3.09
C ALA A 94 -3.34 2.62 2.69
N LYS A 95 -4.43 2.52 3.46
CA LYS A 95 -5.44 1.49 3.19
C LYS A 95 -5.78 1.66 1.73
N PRO A 96 -5.56 0.65 0.87
CA PRO A 96 -5.95 0.78 -0.52
C PRO A 96 -7.44 1.10 -0.50
N SER A 97 -7.81 2.29 -0.94
CA SER A 97 -9.21 2.64 -1.10
C SER A 97 -9.67 1.91 -2.36
N GLY A 98 -10.55 0.94 -2.18
CA GLY A 98 -11.19 0.27 -3.30
C GLY A 98 -12.44 1.05 -3.70
N ASP A 99 -12.43 1.66 -4.88
CA ASP A 99 -13.65 2.20 -5.47
C ASP A 99 -14.37 1.05 -6.20
N LYS A 100 -15.53 0.63 -5.69
CA LYS A 100 -16.34 -0.42 -6.29
C LYS A 100 -17.37 0.18 -7.24
N VAL A 101 -17.31 -0.22 -8.50
CA VAL A 101 -18.28 0.14 -9.54
C VAL A 101 -19.08 -1.10 -9.92
N THR A 102 -20.39 -1.07 -9.69
CA THR A 102 -21.30 -2.14 -10.13
C THR A 102 -21.97 -1.73 -11.42
N VAL A 103 -21.85 -2.57 -12.44
CA VAL A 103 -22.47 -2.34 -13.75
C VAL A 103 -23.46 -3.45 -14.07
N ALA A 104 -24.70 -3.10 -14.37
CA ALA A 104 -25.70 -4.07 -14.80
C ALA A 104 -25.23 -4.82 -16.06
N ALA A 105 -25.33 -6.15 -16.06
CA ALA A 105 -24.89 -6.95 -17.20
C ALA A 105 -25.69 -6.66 -18.46
N ASP A 106 -26.95 -6.26 -18.34
CA ASP A 106 -27.80 -5.89 -19.49
C ASP A 106 -27.34 -4.58 -20.17
N ALA A 107 -26.60 -3.73 -19.42
CA ALA A 107 -25.94 -2.57 -20.01
C ALA A 107 -24.64 -2.96 -20.74
N LEU A 108 -23.96 -4.00 -20.27
CA LEU A 108 -22.69 -4.46 -20.85
C LEU A 108 -22.87 -5.44 -22.01
N PHE A 109 -23.86 -6.34 -21.94
CA PHE A 109 -23.99 -7.49 -22.82
C PHE A 109 -25.43 -7.65 -23.35
N ASP A 110 -25.59 -8.25 -24.52
CA ASP A 110 -26.87 -8.77 -24.98
C ASP A 110 -27.27 -10.00 -24.15
N PHE A 111 -28.55 -10.32 -24.22
CA PHE A 111 -29.10 -11.52 -23.56
C PHE A 111 -28.30 -12.76 -23.98
N ASN A 112 -27.89 -13.53 -22.99
CA ASN A 112 -27.14 -14.77 -23.17
C ASN A 112 -25.75 -14.61 -23.87
N LYS A 113 -25.23 -13.41 -23.99
CA LYS A 113 -23.94 -13.14 -24.62
C LYS A 113 -22.90 -12.62 -23.62
N ALA A 114 -21.63 -12.73 -24.00
CA ALA A 114 -20.48 -12.16 -23.33
C ALA A 114 -19.77 -11.12 -24.22
N THR A 115 -20.34 -10.78 -25.38
CA THR A 115 -19.82 -9.74 -26.28
C THR A 115 -20.30 -8.38 -25.79
N LEU A 116 -19.35 -7.46 -25.57
CA LEU A 116 -19.64 -6.11 -25.07
C LEU A 116 -20.42 -5.27 -26.10
N ARG A 117 -21.50 -4.67 -25.63
CA ARG A 117 -22.27 -3.69 -26.39
C ARG A 117 -21.56 -2.33 -26.43
N PRO A 118 -21.87 -1.46 -27.42
CA PRO A 118 -21.30 -0.11 -27.43
C PRO A 118 -21.54 0.68 -26.13
N ALA A 119 -22.76 0.61 -25.58
CA ALA A 119 -23.09 1.24 -24.29
C ALA A 119 -22.26 0.68 -23.14
N GLY A 120 -21.99 -0.63 -23.14
CA GLY A 120 -21.12 -1.27 -22.15
C GLY A 120 -19.67 -0.81 -22.25
N LYS A 121 -19.18 -0.64 -23.48
CA LYS A 121 -17.83 -0.09 -23.70
C LYS A 121 -17.69 1.33 -23.15
N ALA A 122 -18.71 2.19 -23.35
CA ALA A 122 -18.69 3.53 -22.78
C ALA A 122 -18.62 3.52 -21.25
N LYS A 123 -19.36 2.60 -20.57
CA LYS A 123 -19.27 2.43 -19.12
C LYS A 123 -17.88 1.93 -18.66
N LEU A 124 -17.26 1.07 -19.41
CA LEU A 124 -15.90 0.61 -19.13
C LEU A 124 -14.85 1.69 -19.41
N ASP A 125 -15.09 2.59 -20.37
CA ASP A 125 -14.22 3.76 -20.58
C ASP A 125 -14.25 4.71 -19.36
N GLU A 126 -15.39 4.85 -18.66
CA GLU A 126 -15.47 5.57 -17.39
C GLU A 126 -14.56 4.89 -16.32
N VAL A 127 -14.58 3.56 -16.23
CA VAL A 127 -13.71 2.78 -15.32
C VAL A 127 -12.24 3.00 -15.66
N VAL A 128 -11.88 2.99 -16.95
CA VAL A 128 -10.51 3.29 -17.41
C VAL A 128 -10.10 4.72 -17.02
N ALA A 129 -11.00 5.69 -17.16
CA ALA A 129 -10.73 7.07 -16.75
C ALA A 129 -10.47 7.17 -15.25
N MET A 130 -11.27 6.49 -14.41
CA MET A 130 -11.07 6.43 -12.96
C MET A 130 -9.75 5.75 -12.60
N SER A 131 -9.38 4.67 -13.28
CA SER A 131 -8.12 3.97 -13.02
C SER A 131 -6.87 4.82 -13.26
N LYS A 132 -6.95 5.82 -14.14
CA LYS A 132 -5.87 6.78 -14.42
C LYS A 132 -5.76 7.90 -13.39
N GLN A 133 -6.77 8.10 -12.55
CA GLN A 133 -6.79 9.14 -11.50
C GLN A 133 -6.15 8.66 -10.19
N ILE A 134 -5.84 7.37 -10.10
CA ILE A 134 -5.23 6.74 -8.93
C ILE A 134 -3.94 6.04 -9.33
N LYS A 135 -3.06 5.81 -8.37
CA LYS A 135 -1.95 4.87 -8.55
C LYS A 135 -2.52 3.46 -8.47
N LEU A 136 -3.00 2.97 -9.62
CA LEU A 136 -3.69 1.69 -9.74
C LEU A 136 -2.77 0.53 -9.32
N GLU A 137 -3.23 -0.28 -8.40
CA GLU A 137 -2.57 -1.53 -8.00
C GLU A 137 -3.24 -2.73 -8.68
N VAL A 138 -4.55 -2.85 -8.53
CA VAL A 138 -5.33 -4.00 -9.02
C VAL A 138 -6.72 -3.55 -9.47
N ILE A 139 -7.25 -4.21 -10.49
CA ILE A 139 -8.68 -4.23 -10.84
C ILE A 139 -9.19 -5.65 -10.68
N ILE A 140 -10.30 -5.81 -9.96
CA ILE A 140 -11.00 -7.08 -9.81
C ILE A 140 -12.34 -6.97 -10.51
N ALA A 141 -12.59 -7.81 -11.52
CA ALA A 141 -13.87 -7.87 -12.23
C ALA A 141 -14.58 -9.19 -11.91
N VAL A 142 -15.71 -9.11 -11.22
CA VAL A 142 -16.49 -10.26 -10.79
C VAL A 142 -17.82 -10.31 -11.56
N GLY A 143 -18.00 -11.36 -12.35
CA GLY A 143 -19.24 -11.60 -13.07
C GLY A 143 -20.27 -12.35 -12.25
N HIS A 144 -21.52 -11.93 -12.34
CA HIS A 144 -22.67 -12.58 -11.68
C HIS A 144 -23.78 -12.84 -12.68
N THR A 145 -24.59 -13.86 -12.39
CA THR A 145 -25.81 -14.19 -13.11
C THR A 145 -26.99 -14.26 -12.14
N ASP A 146 -28.19 -14.27 -12.70
CA ASP A 146 -29.36 -14.67 -11.93
C ASP A 146 -29.43 -16.21 -11.82
N ARG A 147 -30.41 -16.71 -11.08
CA ARG A 147 -30.64 -18.13 -10.81
C ARG A 147 -31.34 -18.90 -11.96
N ILE A 148 -31.56 -18.25 -13.12
CA ILE A 148 -32.23 -18.90 -14.25
C ILE A 148 -31.18 -19.62 -15.09
N GLY A 149 -31.24 -20.93 -15.09
CA GLY A 149 -30.31 -21.79 -15.82
C GLY A 149 -29.74 -22.88 -14.90
N SER A 150 -28.70 -23.56 -15.35
CA SER A 150 -27.95 -24.46 -14.50
C SER A 150 -26.74 -23.75 -13.90
N ASP A 151 -26.33 -24.12 -12.69
CA ASP A 151 -25.14 -23.62 -12.01
C ASP A 151 -23.90 -23.63 -12.92
N ALA A 152 -23.67 -24.78 -13.60
CA ALA A 152 -22.52 -24.94 -14.50
C ALA A 152 -22.56 -23.97 -15.70
N TYR A 153 -23.75 -23.71 -16.22
CA TYR A 153 -23.96 -22.75 -17.31
C TYR A 153 -23.72 -21.31 -16.79
N ASN A 154 -24.32 -20.95 -15.68
CA ASN A 154 -24.21 -19.64 -15.05
C ASN A 154 -22.79 -19.33 -14.62
N GLN A 155 -22.08 -20.32 -14.08
CA GLN A 155 -20.66 -20.21 -13.76
C GLN A 155 -19.83 -19.84 -15.01
N LYS A 156 -19.94 -20.61 -16.08
CA LYS A 156 -19.22 -20.36 -17.34
C LYS A 156 -19.62 -19.02 -17.99
N LEU A 157 -20.88 -18.61 -17.91
CA LEU A 157 -21.34 -17.34 -18.47
C LEU A 157 -20.75 -16.16 -17.71
N SER A 158 -20.75 -16.20 -16.39
CA SER A 158 -20.18 -15.16 -15.55
C SER A 158 -18.66 -15.01 -15.77
N GLU A 159 -17.91 -16.11 -15.88
CA GLU A 159 -16.48 -16.11 -16.22
C GLU A 159 -16.20 -15.49 -17.58
N ARG A 160 -16.94 -15.88 -18.63
CA ARG A 160 -16.79 -15.30 -19.97
C ARG A 160 -17.08 -13.81 -19.99
N ARG A 161 -18.06 -13.33 -19.22
CA ARG A 161 -18.39 -11.91 -19.09
C ARG A 161 -17.27 -11.13 -18.41
N ALA A 162 -16.74 -11.64 -17.28
CA ALA A 162 -15.60 -11.05 -16.62
C ALA A 162 -14.35 -11.02 -17.50
N ALA A 163 -14.09 -12.09 -18.26
CA ALA A 163 -12.98 -12.15 -19.21
C ALA A 163 -13.14 -11.11 -20.36
N SER A 164 -14.35 -10.89 -20.84
CA SER A 164 -14.61 -9.86 -21.88
C SER A 164 -14.35 -8.44 -21.33
N VAL A 165 -14.71 -8.18 -20.08
CA VAL A 165 -14.36 -6.92 -19.39
C VAL A 165 -12.86 -6.76 -19.30
N LYS A 166 -12.13 -7.78 -18.83
CA LYS A 166 -10.66 -7.76 -18.78
C LYS A 166 -10.05 -7.46 -20.14
N SER A 167 -10.46 -8.19 -21.18
CA SER A 167 -9.94 -7.98 -22.53
C SER A 167 -10.14 -6.54 -23.02
N TYR A 168 -11.28 -5.94 -22.69
CA TYR A 168 -11.54 -4.56 -23.03
C TYR A 168 -10.66 -3.58 -22.26
N LEU A 169 -10.54 -3.73 -20.93
CA LEU A 169 -9.69 -2.87 -20.10
C LEU A 169 -8.23 -2.93 -20.57
N VAL A 170 -7.73 -4.12 -20.88
CA VAL A 170 -6.38 -4.31 -21.42
C VAL A 170 -6.21 -3.62 -22.78
N SER A 171 -7.21 -3.71 -23.68
CA SER A 171 -7.19 -3.02 -24.97
C SER A 171 -7.17 -1.49 -24.84
N LYS A 172 -7.57 -0.96 -23.67
CA LYS A 172 -7.55 0.48 -23.33
C LYS A 172 -6.30 0.90 -22.57
N GLY A 173 -5.32 0.00 -22.44
CA GLY A 173 -3.99 0.27 -21.86
C GLY A 173 -3.84 -0.06 -20.38
N VAL A 174 -4.81 -0.75 -19.78
CA VAL A 174 -4.61 -1.32 -18.42
C VAL A 174 -3.71 -2.54 -18.52
N GLU A 175 -2.70 -2.64 -17.65
CA GLU A 175 -1.78 -3.78 -17.63
C GLU A 175 -2.52 -5.08 -17.30
N ALA A 176 -2.32 -6.12 -18.12
CA ALA A 176 -3.04 -7.40 -18.01
C ALA A 176 -2.81 -8.13 -16.68
N ASN A 177 -1.63 -7.95 -16.07
CA ASN A 177 -1.25 -8.53 -14.78
C ASN A 177 -1.93 -7.83 -13.59
N ARG A 178 -2.50 -6.64 -13.79
CA ARG A 178 -3.26 -5.90 -12.77
C ARG A 178 -4.76 -6.18 -12.83
N VAL A 179 -5.25 -6.89 -13.85
CA VAL A 179 -6.68 -7.18 -13.99
C VAL A 179 -6.96 -8.64 -13.67
N TYR A 180 -7.65 -8.87 -12.58
CA TYR A 180 -8.12 -10.18 -12.15
C TYR A 180 -9.60 -10.36 -12.45
N THR A 181 -9.99 -11.56 -12.80
CA THR A 181 -11.38 -11.89 -13.17
C THR A 181 -11.86 -13.09 -12.42
N GLU A 182 -13.10 -13.04 -11.95
CA GLU A 182 -13.77 -14.16 -11.31
C GLU A 182 -15.22 -14.25 -11.81
N GLY A 183 -15.73 -15.47 -11.96
CA GLY A 183 -17.16 -15.74 -12.16
C GLY A 183 -17.75 -16.35 -10.91
N LYS A 184 -18.78 -15.77 -10.39
CA LYS A 184 -19.53 -16.30 -9.23
C LYS A 184 -20.84 -17.01 -9.62
N GLY A 185 -21.19 -17.00 -10.92
CA GLY A 185 -22.48 -17.53 -11.35
C GLY A 185 -23.61 -16.89 -10.57
N GLU A 186 -24.53 -17.71 -10.08
CA GLU A 186 -25.72 -17.31 -9.30
C GLU A 186 -25.49 -17.31 -7.78
N LYS A 187 -24.27 -17.61 -7.30
CA LYS A 187 -23.98 -17.89 -5.88
C LYS A 187 -24.06 -16.66 -4.98
N GLN A 188 -24.04 -15.46 -5.56
CA GLN A 188 -24.07 -14.20 -4.81
C GLN A 188 -25.17 -13.27 -5.35
N PRO A 189 -26.44 -13.61 -5.13
CA PRO A 189 -27.55 -12.77 -5.53
C PRO A 189 -27.59 -11.48 -4.70
N VAL A 190 -28.08 -10.40 -5.30
CA VAL A 190 -28.44 -9.15 -4.61
C VAL A 190 -29.90 -9.21 -4.14
N THR A 191 -30.74 -9.89 -4.92
CA THR A 191 -32.12 -10.09 -4.53
C THR A 191 -32.23 -11.01 -3.30
N GLN A 192 -33.11 -10.64 -2.38
CA GLN A 192 -33.32 -11.41 -1.16
C GLN A 192 -34.03 -12.75 -1.45
N PRO A 193 -33.78 -13.80 -0.65
CA PRO A 193 -34.50 -15.04 -0.77
C PRO A 193 -36.03 -14.81 -0.72
N GLY A 194 -36.74 -15.31 -1.73
CA GLY A 194 -38.19 -15.13 -1.87
C GLY A 194 -38.66 -13.81 -2.49
N GLN A 195 -37.79 -12.86 -2.74
CA GLN A 195 -38.14 -11.57 -3.35
C GLN A 195 -38.70 -11.72 -4.78
N CYS A 196 -38.17 -12.65 -5.57
CA CYS A 196 -38.60 -12.91 -6.95
C CYS A 196 -39.14 -14.33 -7.10
N PRO A 197 -40.34 -14.65 -6.52
CA PRO A 197 -40.83 -16.01 -6.46
C PRO A 197 -41.34 -16.52 -7.82
N GLY A 198 -41.34 -17.84 -7.96
CA GLY A 198 -41.95 -18.53 -9.09
C GLY A 198 -40.98 -18.98 -10.18
N ALA A 199 -41.54 -19.65 -11.18
CA ALA A 199 -40.80 -20.16 -12.32
C ALA A 199 -40.43 -19.01 -13.31
N LYS A 200 -39.59 -19.31 -14.30
CA LYS A 200 -39.15 -18.35 -15.31
C LYS A 200 -40.35 -17.71 -16.01
N SER A 201 -40.50 -16.41 -15.86
CA SER A 201 -41.51 -15.56 -16.51
C SER A 201 -40.91 -14.18 -16.77
N ALA A 202 -41.53 -13.37 -17.61
CA ALA A 202 -41.06 -12.00 -17.85
C ALA A 202 -40.95 -11.17 -16.56
N LYS A 203 -41.92 -11.34 -15.64
CA LYS A 203 -41.94 -10.66 -14.34
C LYS A 203 -40.76 -11.11 -13.46
N VAL A 204 -40.49 -12.41 -13.39
CA VAL A 204 -39.34 -12.96 -12.60
C VAL A 204 -38.01 -12.54 -13.23
N ILE A 205 -37.88 -12.55 -14.56
CA ILE A 205 -36.67 -12.10 -15.27
C ILE A 205 -36.39 -10.63 -14.97
N ALA A 206 -37.41 -9.78 -15.00
CA ALA A 206 -37.27 -8.36 -14.66
C ALA A 206 -36.89 -8.16 -13.19
N CYS A 207 -37.51 -8.90 -12.26
CA CYS A 207 -37.22 -8.86 -10.84
C CYS A 207 -35.76 -9.25 -10.53
N LEU A 208 -35.22 -10.25 -11.22
CA LEU A 208 -33.85 -10.75 -11.04
C LEU A 208 -32.77 -9.91 -11.76
N GLN A 209 -33.16 -8.83 -12.41
CA GLN A 209 -32.23 -7.98 -13.16
C GLN A 209 -31.03 -7.51 -12.30
N PRO A 210 -31.15 -7.11 -11.02
CA PRO A 210 -30.02 -6.71 -10.20
C PRO A 210 -28.96 -7.81 -9.98
N ASP A 211 -29.35 -9.10 -10.04
CA ASP A 211 -28.42 -10.20 -9.89
C ASP A 211 -27.50 -10.35 -11.11
N ARG A 212 -27.99 -9.94 -12.29
CA ARG A 212 -27.21 -9.92 -13.52
C ARG A 212 -26.35 -8.67 -13.58
N ARG A 213 -25.13 -8.76 -13.07
CA ARG A 213 -24.19 -7.64 -12.98
C ARG A 213 -22.73 -8.07 -13.15
N VAL A 214 -21.89 -7.10 -13.36
CA VAL A 214 -20.44 -7.23 -13.18
C VAL A 214 -20.00 -6.18 -12.16
N ASP A 215 -19.42 -6.65 -11.08
CA ASP A 215 -18.81 -5.81 -10.08
C ASP A 215 -17.34 -5.57 -10.47
N ILE A 216 -16.92 -4.31 -10.54
CA ILE A 216 -15.56 -3.92 -10.85
C ILE A 216 -15.03 -3.13 -9.68
N GLU A 217 -13.99 -3.63 -9.05
CA GLU A 217 -13.32 -2.98 -7.93
C GLU A 217 -11.95 -2.49 -8.36
N LEU A 218 -11.72 -1.18 -8.20
CA LEU A 218 -10.43 -0.55 -8.45
C LEU A 218 -9.71 -0.35 -7.12
N ILE A 219 -8.57 -0.96 -6.96
CA ILE A 219 -7.75 -0.88 -5.76
C ILE A 219 -6.49 -0.09 -6.11
N GLY A 220 -6.23 0.96 -5.35
CA GLY A 220 -5.08 1.82 -5.55
C GLY A 220 -5.00 2.93 -4.51
N THR A 221 -4.00 3.78 -4.63
CA THR A 221 -3.77 4.92 -3.74
C THR A 221 -3.90 6.22 -4.53
N LYS A 222 -4.46 7.25 -3.89
CA LYS A 222 -4.51 8.64 -4.42
C LYS A 222 -3.23 9.37 -4.11
#